data_2b39cacd8658a2aa97064aecb97a8cc9
#
_entry.id   2b39cacd8658a2aa97064aecb97a8cc9
#
_cell.length_a   1.000
_cell.length_b   1.000
_cell.length_c   1.000
_cell.angle_alpha   90.00
_cell.angle_beta   90.00
_cell.angle_gamma   90.00
#
_symmetry.space_group_name_H-M   'P 1'
#
loop_
_entity.id
_entity.type
_entity.pdbx_description
1 polymer ?
#
loop_
_entity_poly.entity_id
_entity_poly.type
_entity_poly.pdbx_seq_one_letter_code
_entity_poly.pdbx_strand_id
1 'polypeptide(L)'
;MSVRIISVGGFNEVGKNMCAVIVDDEAVILDMGIYLPAIIGFEEEEGHRNLDAQGMIKIGAIPDDSVLDKYRNKVKAIVLGHCHLDHIGAVPYLASKYDCPIIGTPYTMEVLKNMLNDDKQQVTNKFKTLNPNSNINISQNLNIEFVHMTHSTLQTMMVVIHTKYGDVIYANDFKLDLHPVVGQPPNFKRIKELGKGNVIALVVDSLYAAEERKTPSERV
;
A
#
# COMPACT_ATOMS: atom_id res chain seq x y z
N MET A 1 18.32 -17.88 2.91
CA MET A 1 17.24 -17.62 3.88
C MET A 1 17.34 -16.17 4.33
N SER A 2 16.40 -15.31 3.94
CA SER A 2 16.49 -13.88 4.21
C SER A 2 15.15 -13.17 4.07
N VAL A 3 15.02 -12.00 4.72
CA VAL A 3 14.01 -11.02 4.42
C VAL A 3 14.68 -9.89 3.62
N ARG A 4 14.05 -9.44 2.55
CA ARG A 4 14.48 -8.29 1.73
C ARG A 4 13.29 -7.39 1.49
N ILE A 5 13.54 -6.09 1.56
CA ILE A 5 12.57 -5.05 1.22
C ILE A 5 13.06 -4.38 -0.05
N ILE A 6 12.19 -4.26 -1.05
CA ILE A 6 12.47 -3.62 -2.32
C ILE A 6 11.57 -2.41 -2.45
N SER A 7 12.16 -1.23 -2.46
CA SER A 7 11.47 0.01 -2.81
C SER A 7 11.24 0.05 -4.32
N VAL A 8 9.99 0.13 -4.75
CA VAL A 8 9.62 0.18 -6.16
C VAL A 8 9.20 1.60 -6.55
N GLY A 9 8.46 2.29 -5.68
CA GLY A 9 8.05 3.67 -5.85
C GLY A 9 7.69 4.32 -4.52
N GLY A 10 7.58 5.66 -4.48
CA GLY A 10 7.17 6.42 -3.31
C GLY A 10 8.27 6.69 -2.29
N PHE A 11 9.55 6.45 -2.59
CA PHE A 11 10.65 6.67 -1.66
C PHE A 11 11.43 7.97 -1.89
N ASN A 12 11.19 8.66 -3.00
CA ASN A 12 11.79 9.95 -3.35
C ASN A 12 10.77 11.01 -3.76
N GLU A 13 9.50 10.67 -3.79
CA GLU A 13 8.37 11.55 -4.12
C GLU A 13 7.17 11.25 -3.25
N VAL A 14 6.23 12.18 -3.19
CA VAL A 14 4.91 11.98 -2.55
C VAL A 14 3.97 11.38 -3.58
N GLY A 15 3.71 10.09 -3.42
CA GLY A 15 2.87 9.31 -4.34
C GLY A 15 3.60 8.12 -4.95
N LYS A 16 2.93 7.41 -5.85
CA LYS A 16 3.48 6.22 -6.54
C LYS A 16 3.94 5.14 -5.55
N ASN A 17 3.27 5.06 -4.40
CA ASN A 17 3.68 4.16 -3.31
C ASN A 17 3.62 2.71 -3.75
N MET A 18 4.75 2.02 -3.70
CA MET A 18 4.86 0.59 -3.95
C MET A 18 6.13 0.04 -3.32
N CYS A 19 5.96 -0.99 -2.51
CA CYS A 19 7.05 -1.71 -1.84
C CYS A 19 6.83 -3.22 -1.97
N ALA A 20 7.88 -4.00 -2.03
CA ALA A 20 7.79 -5.46 -1.98
C ALA A 20 8.63 -6.02 -0.83
N VAL A 21 8.04 -6.95 -0.07
CA VAL A 21 8.72 -7.72 0.96
C VAL A 21 8.91 -9.14 0.47
N ILE A 22 10.15 -9.57 0.39
CA ILE A 22 10.55 -10.89 -0.06
C ILE A 22 11.02 -11.69 1.16
N VAL A 23 10.37 -12.82 1.41
CA VAL A 23 10.73 -13.74 2.48
C VAL A 23 11.10 -15.08 1.86
N ASP A 24 12.38 -15.38 1.89
CA ASP A 24 12.99 -16.51 1.15
C ASP A 24 12.65 -16.44 -0.36
N ASP A 25 11.69 -17.24 -0.81
CA ASP A 25 11.23 -17.31 -2.19
C ASP A 25 9.74 -16.90 -2.36
N GLU A 26 9.11 -16.35 -1.33
CA GLU A 26 7.76 -15.80 -1.38
C GLU A 26 7.81 -14.26 -1.29
N ALA A 27 6.87 -13.58 -1.93
CA ALA A 27 6.81 -12.14 -1.97
C ALA A 27 5.40 -11.61 -1.63
N VAL A 28 5.37 -10.42 -1.02
CA VAL A 28 4.17 -9.60 -0.81
C VAL A 28 4.44 -8.23 -1.41
N ILE A 29 3.50 -7.72 -2.20
CA ILE A 29 3.53 -6.34 -2.68
C ILE A 29 2.62 -5.52 -1.76
N LEU A 30 3.11 -4.36 -1.35
CA LEU A 30 2.45 -3.38 -0.50
C LEU A 30 2.18 -2.13 -1.31
N ASP A 31 0.91 -1.84 -1.51
CA ASP A 31 0.37 -0.77 -2.34
C ASP A 31 0.80 -0.82 -3.83
N MET A 32 0.05 -0.11 -4.67
CA MET A 32 0.31 0.15 -6.08
C MET A 32 -0.28 1.52 -6.43
N GLY A 33 0.44 2.57 -6.13
CA GLY A 33 -0.02 3.95 -6.24
C GLY A 33 0.36 4.65 -7.54
N ILE A 34 -0.30 5.77 -7.80
CA ILE A 34 0.06 6.70 -8.89
C ILE A 34 0.77 7.94 -8.36
N TYR A 35 1.46 8.64 -9.25
CA TYR A 35 2.03 9.96 -9.03
C TYR A 35 1.26 10.98 -9.88
N LEU A 36 0.26 11.61 -9.27
CA LEU A 36 -0.64 12.54 -9.93
C LEU A 36 0.05 13.72 -10.64
N PRO A 37 1.11 14.34 -10.07
CA PRO A 37 1.79 15.44 -10.75
C PRO A 37 2.33 15.08 -12.14
N ALA A 38 2.78 13.83 -12.35
CA ALA A 38 3.25 13.38 -13.66
C ALA A 38 2.11 13.28 -14.69
N ILE A 39 0.92 12.86 -14.25
CA ILE A 39 -0.27 12.79 -15.10
C ILE A 39 -0.71 14.19 -15.49
N ILE A 40 -0.84 15.09 -14.51
CA ILE A 40 -1.26 16.48 -14.73
C ILE A 40 -0.30 17.19 -15.70
N GLY A 41 1.03 17.09 -15.45
CA GLY A 41 2.02 17.68 -16.33
C GLY A 41 1.97 17.15 -17.77
N PHE A 42 1.77 15.84 -17.93
CA PHE A 42 1.61 15.23 -19.25
C PHE A 42 0.35 15.73 -19.96
N GLU A 43 -0.78 15.83 -19.26
CA GLU A 43 -2.04 16.32 -19.85
C GLU A 43 -1.99 17.81 -20.23
N GLU A 44 -1.26 18.62 -19.47
CA GLU A 44 -1.03 20.04 -19.81
C GLU A 44 -0.19 20.20 -21.08
N GLU A 45 0.78 19.32 -21.33
CA GLU A 45 1.68 19.40 -22.48
C GLU A 45 1.11 18.72 -23.73
N GLU A 46 0.52 17.54 -23.58
CA GLU A 46 0.14 16.65 -24.69
C GLU A 46 -1.38 16.48 -24.86
N GLY A 47 -2.17 17.04 -23.94
CA GLY A 47 -3.61 16.85 -23.86
C GLY A 47 -4.01 15.49 -23.30
N HIS A 48 -5.33 15.33 -23.12
CA HIS A 48 -5.89 14.06 -22.60
C HIS A 48 -5.63 12.91 -23.57
N ARG A 49 -4.79 11.97 -23.16
CA ARG A 49 -4.52 10.71 -23.86
C ARG A 49 -4.57 9.54 -22.90
N ASN A 50 -5.24 8.48 -23.31
CA ASN A 50 -5.19 7.22 -22.57
C ASN A 50 -3.83 6.56 -22.81
N LEU A 51 -3.03 6.46 -21.73
CA LEU A 51 -1.77 5.76 -21.75
C LEU A 51 -1.97 4.32 -21.23
N ASP A 52 -1.30 3.37 -21.87
CA ASP A 52 -1.14 2.03 -21.32
C ASP A 52 -0.11 2.01 -20.17
N ALA A 53 0.10 0.85 -19.56
CA ALA A 53 1.04 0.71 -18.46
C ALA A 53 2.46 1.18 -18.80
N GLN A 54 2.94 0.93 -20.03
CA GLN A 54 4.27 1.36 -20.46
C GLN A 54 4.33 2.88 -20.64
N GLY A 55 3.29 3.48 -21.19
CA GLY A 55 3.16 4.94 -21.27
C GLY A 55 3.16 5.60 -19.89
N MET A 56 2.39 5.05 -18.95
CA MET A 56 2.32 5.53 -17.57
C MET A 56 3.67 5.40 -16.83
N ILE A 57 4.41 4.31 -17.03
CA ILE A 57 5.77 4.14 -16.50
C ILE A 57 6.70 5.20 -17.12
N LYS A 58 6.63 5.39 -18.45
CA LYS A 58 7.51 6.31 -19.18
C LYS A 58 7.39 7.75 -18.71
N ILE A 59 6.18 8.22 -18.41
CA ILE A 59 5.96 9.57 -17.87
C ILE A 59 6.21 9.64 -16.36
N GLY A 60 6.56 8.53 -15.70
CA GLY A 60 6.81 8.45 -14.27
C GLY A 60 5.55 8.45 -13.39
N ALA A 61 4.38 8.25 -13.97
CA ALA A 61 3.10 8.30 -13.25
C ALA A 61 2.82 7.05 -12.41
N ILE A 62 3.37 5.89 -12.76
CA ILE A 62 3.27 4.65 -11.97
C ILE A 62 4.65 4.05 -11.74
N PRO A 63 4.81 3.18 -10.74
CA PRO A 63 6.07 2.50 -10.48
C PRO A 63 6.53 1.65 -11.66
N ASP A 64 7.83 1.64 -11.94
CA ASP A 64 8.45 0.63 -12.80
C ASP A 64 8.72 -0.63 -11.97
N ASP A 65 7.85 -1.61 -12.12
CA ASP A 65 7.89 -2.86 -11.37
C ASP A 65 8.81 -3.94 -11.99
N SER A 66 9.62 -3.59 -13.00
CA SER A 66 10.56 -4.51 -13.66
C SER A 66 11.59 -5.12 -12.70
N VAL A 67 11.94 -4.39 -11.64
CA VAL A 67 12.79 -4.89 -10.54
C VAL A 67 12.22 -6.14 -9.86
N LEU A 68 10.90 -6.37 -9.97
CA LEU A 68 10.18 -7.51 -9.41
C LEU A 68 10.01 -8.67 -10.39
N ASP A 69 10.46 -8.58 -11.65
CA ASP A 69 10.22 -9.61 -12.68
C ASP A 69 10.67 -11.00 -12.25
N LYS A 70 11.82 -11.11 -11.59
CA LYS A 70 12.33 -12.40 -11.08
C LYS A 70 11.51 -12.99 -9.93
N TYR A 71 10.61 -12.18 -9.33
CA TYR A 71 9.72 -12.59 -8.25
C TYR A 71 8.25 -12.71 -8.68
N ARG A 72 7.93 -12.42 -9.95
CA ARG A 72 6.55 -12.34 -10.46
C ARG A 72 5.70 -13.55 -10.03
N ASN A 73 6.21 -14.76 -10.23
CA ASN A 73 5.52 -16.01 -9.89
C ASN A 73 5.62 -16.39 -8.39
N LYS A 74 6.27 -15.55 -7.58
CA LYS A 74 6.49 -15.75 -6.15
C LYS A 74 5.63 -14.84 -5.29
N VAL A 75 4.95 -13.87 -5.92
CA VAL A 75 4.04 -12.95 -5.23
C VAL A 75 2.80 -13.70 -4.75
N LYS A 76 2.54 -13.67 -3.44
CA LYS A 76 1.43 -14.36 -2.78
C LYS A 76 0.23 -13.47 -2.56
N ALA A 77 0.45 -12.16 -2.47
CA ALA A 77 -0.61 -11.17 -2.34
C ALA A 77 -0.11 -9.78 -2.74
N ILE A 78 -1.04 -8.94 -3.20
CA ILE A 78 -0.95 -7.48 -3.23
C ILE A 78 -1.81 -6.99 -2.07
N VAL A 79 -1.25 -6.21 -1.16
CA VAL A 79 -1.92 -5.75 0.05
C VAL A 79 -2.01 -4.22 0.02
N LEU A 80 -3.23 -3.70 0.10
CA LEU A 80 -3.51 -2.28 0.02
C LEU A 80 -3.77 -1.71 1.43
N GLY A 81 -2.97 -0.73 1.82
CA GLY A 81 -3.04 -0.12 3.14
C GLY A 81 -4.24 0.79 3.33
N HIS A 82 -4.64 1.54 2.30
CA HIS A 82 -5.82 2.39 2.25
C HIS A 82 -6.21 2.77 0.81
N CYS A 83 -7.23 3.60 0.62
CA CYS A 83 -7.87 3.80 -0.68
C CYS A 83 -7.42 5.05 -1.46
N HIS A 84 -6.41 5.80 -1.02
CA HIS A 84 -5.95 6.95 -1.78
C HIS A 84 -5.28 6.53 -3.10
N LEU A 85 -5.37 7.38 -4.12
CA LEU A 85 -4.89 7.07 -5.47
C LEU A 85 -3.39 6.81 -5.53
N ASP A 86 -2.62 7.48 -4.70
CA ASP A 86 -1.17 7.27 -4.58
C ASP A 86 -0.79 5.93 -3.90
N HIS A 87 -1.81 5.13 -3.48
CA HIS A 87 -1.67 3.77 -2.96
C HIS A 87 -2.39 2.71 -3.79
N ILE A 88 -3.47 3.07 -4.52
CA ILE A 88 -4.24 2.09 -5.31
C ILE A 88 -4.30 2.40 -6.80
N GLY A 89 -3.93 3.60 -7.24
CA GLY A 89 -4.19 4.09 -8.61
C GLY A 89 -3.42 3.36 -9.71
N ALA A 90 -2.33 2.66 -9.40
CA ALA A 90 -1.61 1.84 -10.37
C ALA A 90 -2.10 0.38 -10.43
N VAL A 91 -3.04 -0.02 -9.57
CA VAL A 91 -3.62 -1.39 -9.58
C VAL A 91 -4.16 -1.77 -10.98
N PRO A 92 -4.90 -0.91 -11.70
CA PRO A 92 -5.43 -1.24 -13.03
C PRO A 92 -4.35 -1.59 -14.05
N TYR A 93 -3.16 -1.01 -13.92
CA TYR A 93 -2.04 -1.15 -14.86
C TYR A 93 -1.10 -2.30 -14.53
N LEU A 94 -0.90 -2.58 -13.23
CA LEU A 94 0.17 -3.46 -12.77
C LEU A 94 -0.33 -4.78 -12.17
N ALA A 95 -1.49 -4.80 -11.50
CA ALA A 95 -1.89 -5.93 -10.68
C ALA A 95 -2.04 -7.24 -11.45
N SER A 96 -2.60 -7.20 -12.66
CA SER A 96 -2.82 -8.40 -13.49
C SER A 96 -1.53 -9.10 -13.94
N LYS A 97 -0.36 -8.47 -13.75
CA LYS A 97 0.94 -9.12 -13.99
C LYS A 97 1.24 -10.22 -12.95
N TYR A 98 0.54 -10.21 -11.82
CA TYR A 98 0.79 -11.09 -10.67
C TYR A 98 -0.41 -12.00 -10.44
N ASP A 99 -0.21 -13.31 -10.50
CA ASP A 99 -1.26 -14.31 -10.25
C ASP A 99 -1.46 -14.53 -8.74
N CYS A 100 -2.02 -13.51 -8.09
CA CYS A 100 -2.27 -13.51 -6.66
C CYS A 100 -3.50 -12.66 -6.29
N PRO A 101 -4.11 -12.83 -5.10
CA PRO A 101 -5.20 -11.97 -4.68
C PRO A 101 -4.73 -10.55 -4.33
N ILE A 102 -5.64 -9.58 -4.52
CA ILE A 102 -5.56 -8.24 -3.95
C ILE A 102 -6.32 -8.25 -2.63
N ILE A 103 -5.67 -7.81 -1.54
CA ILE A 103 -6.19 -7.79 -0.18
C ILE A 103 -6.28 -6.35 0.29
N GLY A 104 -7.43 -5.93 0.76
CA GLY A 104 -7.65 -4.62 1.36
C GLY A 104 -8.81 -4.66 2.35
N THR A 105 -9.04 -3.55 3.05
CA THR A 105 -10.22 -3.42 3.91
C THR A 105 -11.51 -3.39 3.07
N PRO A 106 -12.68 -3.68 3.65
CA PRO A 106 -13.94 -3.56 2.92
C PRO A 106 -14.11 -2.20 2.24
N TYR A 107 -13.74 -1.11 2.91
CA TYR A 107 -13.81 0.24 2.36
C TYR A 107 -12.85 0.44 1.18
N THR A 108 -11.57 0.09 1.35
CA THR A 108 -10.56 0.20 0.29
C THR A 108 -10.95 -0.63 -0.95
N MET A 109 -11.46 -1.84 -0.72
CA MET A 109 -11.86 -2.71 -1.85
C MET A 109 -13.10 -2.21 -2.58
N GLU A 110 -14.01 -1.52 -1.89
CA GLU A 110 -15.17 -0.92 -2.55
C GLU A 110 -14.78 0.31 -3.37
N VAL A 111 -13.90 1.17 -2.85
CA VAL A 111 -13.36 2.31 -3.61
C VAL A 111 -12.60 1.82 -4.85
N LEU A 112 -11.76 0.78 -4.71
CA LEU A 112 -11.03 0.20 -5.85
C LEU A 112 -11.98 -0.34 -6.92
N LYS A 113 -13.04 -1.06 -6.54
CA LYS A 113 -14.05 -1.56 -7.51
C LYS A 113 -14.74 -0.44 -8.25
N ASN A 114 -15.14 0.63 -7.54
CA ASN A 114 -15.78 1.77 -8.15
C ASN A 114 -14.83 2.47 -9.14
N MET A 115 -13.58 2.70 -8.74
CA MET A 115 -12.54 3.26 -9.62
C MET A 115 -12.37 2.42 -10.91
N LEU A 116 -12.26 1.09 -10.78
CA LEU A 116 -12.13 0.20 -11.94
C LEU A 116 -13.36 0.26 -12.86
N ASN A 117 -14.58 0.34 -12.29
CA ASN A 117 -15.83 0.43 -13.05
C ASN A 117 -15.92 1.77 -13.79
N ASP A 118 -15.62 2.88 -13.13
CA ASP A 118 -15.67 4.23 -13.70
C ASP A 118 -14.70 4.37 -14.87
N ASP A 119 -13.49 3.84 -14.73
CA ASP A 119 -12.45 3.84 -15.76
C ASP A 119 -12.62 2.72 -16.79
N LYS A 120 -13.66 1.87 -16.65
CA LYS A 120 -13.90 0.69 -17.51
C LYS A 120 -12.70 -0.25 -17.61
N GLN A 121 -11.91 -0.32 -16.54
CA GLN A 121 -10.73 -1.18 -16.44
C GLN A 121 -11.05 -2.47 -15.67
N GLN A 122 -10.30 -3.52 -15.96
CA GLN A 122 -10.46 -4.82 -15.31
C GLN A 122 -9.13 -5.37 -14.87
N VAL A 123 -9.13 -6.05 -13.74
CA VAL A 123 -8.01 -6.84 -13.25
C VAL A 123 -8.40 -8.31 -13.13
N THR A 124 -7.47 -9.21 -13.40
CA THR A 124 -7.72 -10.66 -13.33
C THR A 124 -7.64 -11.22 -11.90
N ASN A 125 -7.14 -10.41 -10.99
CA ASN A 125 -6.90 -10.77 -9.60
C ASN A 125 -8.21 -10.99 -8.83
N LYS A 126 -8.22 -11.98 -7.93
CA LYS A 126 -9.32 -12.16 -6.98
C LYS A 126 -9.23 -11.12 -5.87
N PHE A 127 -10.36 -10.51 -5.52
CA PHE A 127 -10.45 -9.57 -4.41
C PHE A 127 -10.74 -10.32 -3.11
N LYS A 128 -9.98 -10.01 -2.08
CA LYS A 128 -10.21 -10.48 -0.71
C LYS A 128 -10.31 -9.30 0.25
N THR A 129 -11.31 -9.31 1.12
CA THR A 129 -11.42 -8.33 2.19
C THR A 129 -10.82 -8.87 3.48
N LEU A 130 -10.08 -8.02 4.19
CA LEU A 130 -9.58 -8.26 5.53
C LEU A 130 -10.08 -7.12 6.43
N ASN A 131 -10.79 -7.46 7.50
CA ASN A 131 -11.31 -6.45 8.41
C ASN A 131 -10.19 -5.74 9.19
N PRO A 132 -10.39 -4.46 9.58
CA PRO A 132 -9.50 -3.80 10.51
C PRO A 132 -9.22 -4.64 11.76
N ASN A 133 -7.96 -4.60 12.23
CA ASN A 133 -7.50 -5.34 13.41
C ASN A 133 -7.68 -6.87 13.32
N SER A 134 -7.56 -7.42 12.12
CA SER A 134 -7.59 -8.87 11.90
C SER A 134 -6.39 -9.33 11.06
N ASN A 135 -6.22 -10.65 10.90
CA ASN A 135 -5.12 -11.22 10.15
C ASN A 135 -5.56 -12.37 9.25
N ILE A 136 -4.72 -12.69 8.27
CA ILE A 136 -4.94 -13.77 7.31
C ILE A 136 -3.63 -14.45 6.94
N ASN A 137 -3.62 -15.77 6.92
CA ASN A 137 -2.52 -16.55 6.36
C ASN A 137 -2.63 -16.52 4.82
N ILE A 138 -1.58 -16.06 4.16
CA ILE A 138 -1.48 -16.06 2.68
C ILE A 138 -0.62 -17.21 2.17
N SER A 139 0.23 -17.76 3.03
CA SER A 139 0.97 -18.99 2.83
C SER A 139 1.27 -19.66 4.19
N GLN A 140 2.06 -20.74 4.17
CA GLN A 140 2.54 -21.37 5.42
C GLN A 140 3.58 -20.50 6.15
N ASN A 141 4.24 -19.58 5.42
CA ASN A 141 5.35 -18.77 5.95
C ASN A 141 4.98 -17.31 6.18
N LEU A 142 3.83 -16.86 5.68
CA LEU A 142 3.43 -15.46 5.66
C LEU A 142 2.01 -15.28 6.19
N ASN A 143 1.88 -14.47 7.24
CA ASN A 143 0.60 -14.00 7.74
C ASN A 143 0.57 -12.48 7.62
N ILE A 144 -0.53 -11.92 7.14
CA ILE A 144 -0.77 -10.49 7.03
C ILE A 144 -1.73 -10.08 8.14
N GLU A 145 -1.36 -9.07 8.91
CA GLU A 145 -2.22 -8.45 9.90
C GLU A 145 -2.47 -6.98 9.54
N PHE A 146 -3.72 -6.55 9.68
CA PHE A 146 -4.12 -5.15 9.59
C PHE A 146 -4.25 -4.56 11.00
N VAL A 147 -3.54 -3.47 11.24
CA VAL A 147 -3.64 -2.70 12.48
C VAL A 147 -4.22 -1.34 12.14
N HIS A 148 -5.37 -1.00 12.72
CA HIS A 148 -6.07 0.24 12.42
C HIS A 148 -5.25 1.48 12.77
N MET A 149 -5.21 2.41 11.81
CA MET A 149 -4.60 3.74 11.93
C MET A 149 -5.60 4.84 11.56
N THR A 150 -5.39 6.03 12.10
CA THR A 150 -6.13 7.22 11.68
C THR A 150 -5.43 7.87 10.49
N HIS A 151 -6.21 8.28 9.52
CA HIS A 151 -5.77 9.07 8.36
C HIS A 151 -6.98 9.84 7.80
N SER A 152 -6.80 10.61 6.72
CA SER A 152 -7.87 11.39 6.07
C SER A 152 -8.90 10.52 5.32
N THR A 153 -8.80 9.20 5.38
CA THR A 153 -9.78 8.25 4.85
C THR A 153 -10.10 7.14 5.85
N LEU A 154 -11.26 6.51 5.66
CA LEU A 154 -11.71 5.41 6.51
C LEU A 154 -10.86 4.15 6.31
N GLN A 155 -10.72 3.38 7.40
CA GLN A 155 -10.07 2.07 7.39
C GLN A 155 -8.65 2.09 6.79
N THR A 156 -7.85 3.09 7.16
CA THR A 156 -6.40 3.08 6.91
C THR A 156 -5.73 2.08 7.84
N MET A 157 -4.87 1.23 7.28
CA MET A 157 -4.22 0.14 8.00
C MET A 157 -2.70 0.24 7.93
N MET A 158 -2.05 0.13 9.08
CA MET A 158 -0.69 -0.36 9.14
C MET A 158 -0.71 -1.84 8.80
N VAL A 159 0.13 -2.27 7.86
CA VAL A 159 0.23 -3.67 7.43
C VAL A 159 1.41 -4.32 8.13
N VAL A 160 1.16 -5.41 8.84
CA VAL A 160 2.21 -6.21 9.48
C VAL A 160 2.34 -7.53 8.73
N ILE A 161 3.55 -7.85 8.30
CA ILE A 161 3.89 -9.13 7.69
C ILE A 161 4.63 -9.96 8.73
N HIS A 162 3.94 -10.95 9.30
CA HIS A 162 4.54 -11.90 10.23
C HIS A 162 5.30 -12.96 9.46
N THR A 163 6.55 -13.16 9.82
CA THR A 163 7.44 -14.15 9.21
C THR A 163 8.15 -14.97 10.29
N LYS A 164 8.75 -16.07 9.93
CA LYS A 164 9.61 -16.84 10.84
C LYS A 164 10.87 -16.12 11.31
N TYR A 165 11.21 -15.00 10.67
CA TYR A 165 12.39 -14.17 11.01
C TYR A 165 12.04 -13.01 11.92
N GLY A 166 10.76 -12.68 12.04
CA GLY A 166 10.22 -11.53 12.74
C GLY A 166 9.23 -10.75 11.88
N ASP A 167 8.76 -9.65 12.41
CA ASP A 167 7.70 -8.83 11.83
C ASP A 167 8.29 -7.71 10.96
N VAL A 168 7.77 -7.56 9.75
CA VAL A 168 7.98 -6.38 8.91
C VAL A 168 6.73 -5.53 8.99
N ILE A 169 6.88 -4.28 9.39
CA ILE A 169 5.77 -3.33 9.53
C ILE A 169 5.85 -2.30 8.39
N TYR A 170 4.76 -2.17 7.65
CA TYR A 170 4.54 -1.12 6.67
C TYR A 170 3.49 -0.15 7.22
N ALA A 171 3.97 0.97 7.74
CA ALA A 171 3.15 2.08 8.20
C ALA A 171 3.12 3.13 7.08
N ASN A 172 2.17 2.95 6.17
CA ASN A 172 1.86 3.93 5.12
C ASN A 172 1.36 5.24 5.77
N ASP A 173 0.57 6.02 5.08
CA ASP A 173 0.04 7.27 5.61
C ASP A 173 -0.70 7.08 6.91
N PHE A 174 -0.40 7.90 7.90
CA PHE A 174 -1.03 7.82 9.21
C PHE A 174 -0.99 9.14 9.98
N LYS A 175 -1.89 9.24 10.94
CA LYS A 175 -1.92 10.31 11.93
C LYS A 175 -2.10 9.69 13.31
N LEU A 176 -1.31 10.10 14.27
CA LEU A 176 -1.45 9.67 15.67
C LEU A 176 -2.51 10.53 16.39
N ASP A 177 -3.73 10.54 15.87
CA ASP A 177 -4.84 11.31 16.41
C ASP A 177 -5.67 10.46 17.38
N LEU A 178 -5.77 10.92 18.62
CA LEU A 178 -6.58 10.28 19.68
C LEU A 178 -8.06 10.61 19.57
N HIS A 179 -8.41 11.65 18.82
CA HIS A 179 -9.76 12.20 18.72
C HIS A 179 -10.14 12.47 17.25
N PRO A 180 -10.08 11.46 16.36
CA PRO A 180 -10.47 11.65 14.98
C PRO A 180 -11.95 12.06 14.89
N VAL A 181 -12.30 12.85 13.85
CA VAL A 181 -13.68 13.20 13.56
C VAL A 181 -14.41 12.01 12.92
N VAL A 182 -13.70 11.25 12.09
CA VAL A 182 -14.24 10.09 11.39
C VAL A 182 -13.41 8.84 11.71
N GLY A 183 -14.10 7.73 11.98
CA GLY A 183 -13.44 6.46 12.27
C GLY A 183 -13.09 6.30 13.76
N GLN A 184 -12.04 5.55 14.02
CA GLN A 184 -11.57 5.21 15.37
C GLN A 184 -10.12 5.70 15.54
N PRO A 185 -9.68 5.98 16.79
CA PRO A 185 -8.27 6.27 17.04
C PRO A 185 -7.38 5.06 16.67
N PRO A 186 -6.08 5.28 16.45
CA PRO A 186 -5.14 4.19 16.15
C PRO A 186 -5.16 3.09 17.21
N ASN A 187 -4.96 1.85 16.81
CA ASN A 187 -4.89 0.73 17.76
C ASN A 187 -3.54 0.73 18.52
N PHE A 188 -3.36 1.72 19.39
CA PHE A 188 -2.14 1.88 20.20
C PHE A 188 -1.81 0.66 21.07
N LYS A 189 -2.85 -0.08 21.51
CA LYS A 189 -2.63 -1.32 22.27
C LYS A 189 -1.84 -2.32 21.42
N ARG A 190 -2.33 -2.57 20.20
CA ARG A 190 -1.68 -3.53 19.31
C ARG A 190 -0.29 -3.06 18.86
N ILE A 191 -0.13 -1.76 18.55
CA ILE A 191 1.17 -1.17 18.21
C ILE A 191 2.20 -1.39 19.33
N LYS A 192 1.79 -1.18 20.60
CA LYS A 192 2.67 -1.43 21.75
C LYS A 192 3.01 -2.91 21.93
N GLU A 193 2.08 -3.81 21.64
CA GLU A 193 2.33 -5.25 21.68
C GLU A 193 3.34 -5.67 20.60
N LEU A 194 3.18 -5.19 19.37
CA LEU A 194 4.13 -5.43 18.27
C LEU A 194 5.54 -4.90 18.62
N GLY A 195 5.62 -3.69 19.18
CA GLY A 195 6.91 -3.10 19.57
C GLY A 195 7.65 -3.83 20.70
N LYS A 196 6.98 -4.76 21.41
CA LYS A 196 7.63 -5.67 22.37
C LYS A 196 8.09 -6.98 21.74
N GLY A 197 7.63 -7.25 20.51
CA GLY A 197 7.97 -8.44 19.75
C GLY A 197 9.29 -8.31 18.98
N ASN A 198 9.47 -9.19 18.00
CA ASN A 198 10.64 -9.20 17.15
C ASN A 198 10.36 -8.43 15.83
N VAL A 199 10.29 -7.11 15.90
CA VAL A 199 10.18 -6.26 14.71
C VAL A 199 11.56 -6.13 14.07
N ILE A 200 11.70 -6.63 12.84
CA ILE A 200 12.97 -6.62 12.10
C ILE A 200 13.08 -5.47 11.10
N ALA A 201 11.95 -4.87 10.71
CA ALA A 201 11.93 -3.70 9.84
C ALA A 201 10.65 -2.88 10.03
N LEU A 202 10.79 -1.57 9.89
CA LEU A 202 9.69 -0.60 9.82
C LEU A 202 9.89 0.26 8.58
N VAL A 203 8.94 0.18 7.65
CA VAL A 203 8.80 1.10 6.52
C VAL A 203 7.70 2.08 6.90
N VAL A 204 8.02 3.36 6.95
CA VAL A 204 7.13 4.39 7.53
C VAL A 204 7.08 5.64 6.65
N ASP A 205 5.90 6.23 6.52
CA ASP A 205 5.74 7.55 5.95
C ASP A 205 6.59 8.59 6.67
N SER A 206 7.28 9.43 5.91
CA SER A 206 8.18 10.46 6.41
C SER A 206 7.93 11.83 5.78
N LEU A 207 6.74 12.06 5.21
CA LEU A 207 6.39 13.26 4.45
C LEU A 207 6.74 14.56 5.18
N TYR A 208 6.45 14.64 6.46
CA TYR A 208 6.72 15.83 7.28
C TYR A 208 7.88 15.65 8.28
N ALA A 209 8.74 14.66 8.08
CA ALA A 209 9.80 14.34 9.05
C ALA A 209 10.85 15.46 9.24
N ALA A 210 11.02 16.34 8.23
CA ALA A 210 11.92 17.49 8.30
C ALA A 210 11.29 18.74 8.94
N GLU A 211 10.00 18.72 9.25
CA GLU A 211 9.28 19.87 9.79
C GLU A 211 9.13 19.77 11.32
N GLU A 212 9.63 20.77 12.05
CA GLU A 212 9.41 20.91 13.49
C GLU A 212 7.98 21.44 13.78
N ARG A 213 6.98 20.61 13.48
CA ARG A 213 5.58 20.96 13.79
C ARG A 213 4.85 19.80 14.43
N LYS A 214 3.86 20.14 15.24
CA LYS A 214 2.89 19.17 15.77
C LYS A 214 1.65 19.18 14.90
N THR A 215 1.26 18.03 14.38
CA THR A 215 0.01 17.89 13.64
C THR A 215 -1.17 18.00 14.61
N PRO A 216 -2.11 18.96 14.44
CA PRO A 216 -3.26 19.09 15.30
C PRO A 216 -4.23 17.92 15.12
N SER A 217 -5.09 17.69 16.13
CA SER A 217 -6.20 16.74 15.99
C SER A 217 -7.19 17.22 14.93
N GLU A 218 -7.91 16.30 14.28
CA GLU A 218 -9.01 16.65 13.36
C GLU A 218 -10.18 17.35 14.06
N ARG A 219 -10.27 17.21 15.38
CA ARG A 219 -11.35 17.80 16.19
C ARG A 219 -11.10 19.27 16.57
N VAL A 220 -9.97 19.86 16.20
CA VAL A 220 -9.61 21.25 16.57
C VAL A 220 -10.00 22.22 15.46
#